data_d3d6cb454be1234d21b6ea164c5586b4
#
_entry.id   d3d6cb454be1234d21b6ea164c5586b4
#
_cell.length_a   1.000
_cell.length_b   1.000
_cell.length_c   1.000
_cell.angle_alpha   90.00
_cell.angle_beta   90.00
_cell.angle_gamma   90.00
#
_symmetry.space_group_name_H-M   'P 1'
#
loop_
_entity.id
_entity.type
_entity.pdbx_description
1 polymer ?
#
loop_
_entity_poly.entity_id
_entity_poly.type
_entity_poly.pdbx_seq_one_letter_code
_entity_poly.pdbx_strand_id
1 'polypeptide(L)'
;MKLSQVPLKEIECAGPVMRASTPYILEYAEVASLAEDLFETYRSKINHAATKLGPRQRESNAESYALLGPDRELGHFHVVYDVDETRLAIELSDDEADKFYRLMRDQRIITPDLGLIRRVMSGNMAETVAAMLWQIGAIKVTLGDLRPLYKVDEGRNYSPIYIDVKGLASYPEVNDFVLSSAALLVRNLDFDVVCGIESGSIAIAAVMAQKLAKPMFYARRARRYPEASPFEGIKSHELFRKRVLLVDDTLVHGWTKTRVIREIREWGARVEACFVIFDRQQQGSTDLEQAGVKLDSLTNRDAALSPKIPREISFLTDEEYEEVVRYFADPGAWHAAHGYTFHEPSPLD
;
A
#
# COMPACT_ATOMS: atom_id res chain seq x y z
N MET A 1 -0.16 27.07 4.30
CA MET A 1 0.58 25.82 4.07
C MET A 1 -0.43 24.66 4.15
N LYS A 2 -0.30 23.64 3.34
CA LYS A 2 -1.20 22.47 3.39
C LYS A 2 -0.57 21.35 4.22
N LEU A 3 -1.40 20.59 4.92
CA LEU A 3 -0.95 19.41 5.69
C LEU A 3 -0.09 18.45 4.83
N SER A 4 -0.47 18.26 3.57
CA SER A 4 0.28 17.45 2.61
C SER A 4 1.69 17.97 2.24
N GLN A 5 2.04 19.17 2.67
CA GLN A 5 3.34 19.81 2.43
C GLN A 5 4.27 19.73 3.64
N VAL A 6 3.76 19.26 4.78
CA VAL A 6 4.53 19.14 6.02
C VAL A 6 4.93 17.68 6.22
N PRO A 7 6.21 17.33 6.15
CA PRO A 7 6.66 15.98 6.47
C PRO A 7 6.52 15.75 7.97
N LEU A 8 5.68 14.79 8.34
CA LEU A 8 5.48 14.36 9.72
C LEU A 8 6.30 13.11 10.01
N LYS A 9 6.91 13.09 11.19
CA LYS A 9 7.70 11.96 11.72
C LYS A 9 7.16 11.56 13.09
N GLU A 10 7.65 10.42 13.59
CA GLU A 10 7.42 9.95 14.96
C GLU A 10 5.95 9.99 15.37
N ILE A 11 5.10 9.39 14.55
CA ILE A 11 3.67 9.44 14.80
C ILE A 11 3.29 8.37 15.81
N GLU A 12 2.69 8.82 16.88
CA GLU A 12 2.11 7.97 17.91
C GLU A 12 0.60 8.17 17.93
N CYS A 13 -0.15 7.08 17.89
CA CYS A 13 -1.57 7.06 18.21
C CYS A 13 -1.74 6.35 19.55
N ALA A 14 -2.11 7.10 20.57
CA ALA A 14 -2.38 6.58 21.91
C ALA A 14 -3.83 6.95 22.29
N GLY A 15 -4.76 6.03 22.02
CA GLY A 15 -6.18 6.31 22.22
C GLY A 15 -6.65 7.51 21.38
N PRO A 16 -7.33 8.50 21.99
CA PRO A 16 -7.92 9.64 21.29
C PRO A 16 -6.89 10.66 20.76
N VAL A 17 -5.60 10.47 21.02
CA VAL A 17 -4.57 11.45 20.69
C VAL A 17 -3.62 10.90 19.66
N MET A 18 -3.57 11.57 18.50
CA MET A 18 -2.51 11.38 17.53
C MET A 18 -1.45 12.46 17.72
N ARG A 19 -0.18 12.04 17.85
CA ARG A 19 0.98 12.92 17.94
C ARG A 19 1.89 12.73 16.76
N ALA A 20 2.51 13.81 16.32
CA ALA A 20 3.50 13.80 15.25
C ALA A 20 4.53 14.90 15.48
N SER A 21 5.74 14.76 14.95
CA SER A 21 6.69 15.84 14.88
C SER A 21 7.04 16.19 13.43
N THR A 22 7.50 17.41 13.20
CA THR A 22 8.11 17.82 11.95
C THR A 22 9.49 18.41 12.25
N PRO A 23 10.53 18.08 11.46
CA PRO A 23 11.88 18.63 11.67
C PRO A 23 11.99 20.10 11.29
N TYR A 24 10.89 20.76 10.96
CA TYR A 24 10.85 22.17 10.64
C TYR A 24 10.30 22.96 11.83
N ILE A 25 10.91 24.11 12.11
CA ILE A 25 10.34 25.13 13.00
C ILE A 25 9.32 25.91 12.16
N LEU A 26 8.05 25.69 12.44
CA LEU A 26 6.97 26.35 11.72
C LEU A 26 6.76 27.76 12.25
N GLU A 27 6.60 28.73 11.36
CA GLU A 27 6.23 30.09 11.72
C GLU A 27 4.73 30.18 12.04
N TYR A 28 4.36 31.18 12.81
CA TYR A 28 2.98 31.41 13.23
C TYR A 28 1.94 31.36 12.08
N ALA A 29 2.24 32.05 10.98
CA ALA A 29 1.35 32.09 9.82
C ALA A 29 1.20 30.71 9.16
N GLU A 30 2.25 29.90 9.22
CA GLU A 30 2.26 28.54 8.70
C GLU A 30 1.41 27.61 9.57
N VAL A 31 1.53 27.75 10.90
CA VAL A 31 0.71 26.96 11.86
C VAL A 31 -0.78 27.30 11.73
N ALA A 32 -1.14 28.58 11.64
CA ALA A 32 -2.51 28.99 11.44
C ALA A 32 -3.10 28.40 10.13
N SER A 33 -2.35 28.50 9.04
CA SER A 33 -2.74 27.91 7.75
C SER A 33 -2.84 26.39 7.80
N LEU A 34 -1.96 25.73 8.56
CA LEU A 34 -1.99 24.27 8.76
C LEU A 34 -3.20 23.85 9.58
N ALA A 35 -3.56 24.59 10.64
CA ALA A 35 -4.74 24.35 11.45
C ALA A 35 -6.05 24.47 10.64
N GLU A 36 -6.12 25.44 9.74
CA GLU A 36 -7.25 25.60 8.82
C GLU A 36 -7.36 24.44 7.84
N ASP A 37 -6.26 24.03 7.21
CA ASP A 37 -6.23 22.89 6.27
C ASP A 37 -6.59 21.56 6.97
N LEU A 38 -6.10 21.38 8.18
CA LEU A 38 -6.41 20.22 9.02
C LEU A 38 -7.89 20.20 9.37
N PHE A 39 -8.47 21.35 9.79
CA PHE A 39 -9.89 21.46 10.08
C PHE A 39 -10.76 21.17 8.86
N GLU A 40 -10.43 21.70 7.69
CA GLU A 40 -11.16 21.42 6.46
C GLU A 40 -11.07 19.95 6.07
N THR A 41 -9.91 19.33 6.28
CA THR A 41 -9.70 17.88 6.06
C THR A 41 -10.56 17.07 7.03
N TYR A 42 -10.54 17.41 8.31
CA TYR A 42 -11.37 16.76 9.34
C TYR A 42 -12.85 16.89 9.01
N ARG A 43 -13.33 18.11 8.77
CA ARG A 43 -14.72 18.39 8.44
C ARG A 43 -15.19 17.66 7.19
N SER A 44 -14.40 17.66 6.14
CA SER A 44 -14.82 17.11 4.85
C SER A 44 -14.68 15.59 4.75
N LYS A 45 -13.83 14.95 5.58
CA LYS A 45 -13.48 13.56 5.45
C LYS A 45 -13.80 12.68 6.66
N ILE A 46 -13.87 13.27 7.86
CA ILE A 46 -14.03 12.53 9.11
C ILE A 46 -15.38 12.86 9.77
N ASN A 47 -15.65 14.14 10.01
CA ASN A 47 -16.85 14.55 10.73
C ASN A 47 -17.50 15.79 10.09
N HIS A 48 -18.52 15.54 9.25
CA HIS A 48 -19.26 16.59 8.56
C HIS A 48 -20.06 17.50 9.51
N ALA A 49 -20.24 17.11 10.79
CA ALA A 49 -20.88 17.96 11.81
C ALA A 49 -19.94 19.04 12.35
N ALA A 50 -18.65 19.00 12.04
CA ALA A 50 -17.72 20.07 12.40
C ALA A 50 -18.10 21.36 11.65
N THR A 51 -18.29 22.44 12.38
CA THR A 51 -18.81 23.71 11.84
C THR A 51 -17.78 24.81 11.81
N LYS A 52 -16.82 24.81 12.74
CA LYS A 52 -15.90 25.93 12.92
C LYS A 52 -14.62 25.51 13.62
N LEU A 53 -13.49 26.04 13.16
CA LEU A 53 -12.24 26.08 13.93
C LEU A 53 -12.37 27.17 15.00
N GLY A 54 -12.14 26.83 16.27
CA GLY A 54 -12.19 27.76 17.38
C GLY A 54 -11.06 28.79 17.33
N PRO A 55 -11.16 29.83 18.16
CA PRO A 55 -10.11 30.83 18.26
C PRO A 55 -8.82 30.18 18.77
N ARG A 56 -7.71 30.69 18.26
CA ARG A 56 -6.39 30.33 18.74
C ARG A 56 -6.23 30.63 20.24
N GLN A 57 -5.74 29.64 20.97
CA GLN A 57 -5.27 29.81 22.34
C GLN A 57 -3.75 29.68 22.34
N ARG A 58 -3.05 30.58 22.99
CA ARG A 58 -1.58 30.62 23.02
C ARG A 58 -1.06 30.49 24.44
N GLU A 59 -0.14 29.57 24.62
CA GLU A 59 0.73 29.44 25.80
C GLU A 59 2.17 29.83 25.43
N SER A 60 3.11 29.76 26.38
CA SER A 60 4.48 30.23 26.16
C SER A 60 5.19 29.58 24.96
N ASN A 61 5.03 28.29 24.77
CA ASN A 61 5.63 27.50 23.69
C ASN A 61 4.63 26.60 22.97
N ALA A 62 3.33 26.85 23.12
CA ALA A 62 2.29 26.04 22.51
C ALA A 62 1.13 26.90 21.99
N GLU A 63 0.46 26.37 21.01
CA GLU A 63 -0.81 26.89 20.48
C GLU A 63 -1.83 25.77 20.41
N SER A 64 -3.11 26.11 20.63
CA SER A 64 -4.19 25.16 20.44
C SER A 64 -5.38 25.80 19.74
N TYR A 65 -6.12 24.94 19.03
CA TYR A 65 -7.33 25.29 18.28
C TYR A 65 -8.39 24.24 18.56
N ALA A 66 -9.55 24.67 19.05
CA ALA A 66 -10.67 23.75 19.26
C ALA A 66 -11.35 23.41 17.93
N LEU A 67 -11.74 22.17 17.75
CA LEU A 67 -12.60 21.70 16.65
C LEU A 67 -14.03 21.72 17.14
N LEU A 68 -14.84 22.63 16.63
CA LEU A 68 -16.19 22.90 17.12
C LEU A 68 -17.26 22.28 16.23
N GLY A 69 -18.23 21.59 16.83
CA GLY A 69 -19.49 21.19 16.24
C GLY A 69 -20.62 22.18 16.53
N PRO A 70 -21.90 21.86 16.18
CA PRO A 70 -23.04 22.72 16.40
C PRO A 70 -23.27 23.07 17.88
N ASP A 71 -23.14 22.05 18.76
CA ASP A 71 -23.53 22.15 20.16
C ASP A 71 -22.43 21.72 21.14
N ARG A 72 -21.27 21.30 20.65
CA ARG A 72 -20.15 20.82 21.48
C ARG A 72 -18.82 20.96 20.78
N GLU A 73 -17.78 20.87 21.58
CA GLU A 73 -16.42 20.67 21.13
C GLU A 73 -16.21 19.21 20.69
N LEU A 74 -15.54 19.02 19.59
CA LEU A 74 -15.29 17.71 18.96
C LEU A 74 -13.86 17.22 19.20
N GLY A 75 -12.94 18.14 19.46
CA GLY A 75 -11.52 17.82 19.69
C GLY A 75 -10.64 19.07 19.64
N HIS A 76 -9.33 18.82 19.70
CA HIS A 76 -8.33 19.89 19.69
C HIS A 76 -7.18 19.58 18.72
N PHE A 77 -6.64 20.62 18.12
CA PHE A 77 -5.36 20.60 17.44
C PHE A 77 -4.36 21.43 18.25
N HIS A 78 -3.25 20.81 18.64
CA HIS A 78 -2.19 21.41 19.44
C HIS A 78 -0.90 21.48 18.65
N VAL A 79 -0.16 22.55 18.82
CA VAL A 79 1.20 22.73 18.29
C VAL A 79 2.12 23.11 19.42
N VAL A 80 3.20 22.38 19.60
CA VAL A 80 4.23 22.67 20.59
C VAL A 80 5.54 23.00 19.86
N TYR A 81 6.08 24.15 20.14
CA TYR A 81 7.36 24.60 19.58
C TYR A 81 8.50 24.12 20.50
N ASP A 82 9.37 23.30 19.95
CA ASP A 82 10.60 22.87 20.60
C ASP A 82 11.81 23.54 19.93
N VAL A 83 13.00 23.34 20.48
CA VAL A 83 14.22 24.01 19.99
C VAL A 83 14.58 23.62 18.57
N ASP A 84 14.40 22.34 18.24
CA ASP A 84 14.85 21.75 16.96
C ASP A 84 13.70 21.21 16.09
N GLU A 85 12.44 21.25 16.59
CA GLU A 85 11.30 20.68 15.89
C GLU A 85 9.98 21.35 16.30
N THR A 86 8.95 21.17 15.48
CA THR A 86 7.57 21.50 15.86
C THR A 86 6.80 20.21 16.09
N ARG A 87 6.19 20.05 17.25
CA ARG A 87 5.33 18.92 17.59
C ARG A 87 3.87 19.28 17.35
N LEU A 88 3.16 18.36 16.73
CA LEU A 88 1.74 18.48 16.43
C LEU A 88 0.99 17.40 17.19
N ALA A 89 -0.15 17.73 17.77
CA ALA A 89 -1.07 16.76 18.33
C ALA A 89 -2.50 17.10 17.92
N ILE A 90 -3.25 16.08 17.56
CA ILE A 90 -4.70 16.17 17.34
C ILE A 90 -5.39 15.24 18.33
N GLU A 91 -6.33 15.78 19.08
CA GLU A 91 -7.13 15.06 20.05
C GLU A 91 -8.56 14.95 19.53
N LEU A 92 -9.02 13.74 19.29
CA LEU A 92 -10.32 13.39 18.73
C LEU A 92 -10.92 12.24 19.54
N SER A 93 -12.12 11.77 19.19
CA SER A 93 -12.56 10.45 19.67
C SER A 93 -11.67 9.33 19.08
N ASP A 94 -11.58 8.19 19.78
CA ASP A 94 -10.72 7.07 19.35
C ASP A 94 -10.96 6.67 17.88
N ASP A 95 -12.22 6.53 17.48
CA ASP A 95 -12.61 6.15 16.12
C ASP A 95 -12.26 7.23 15.09
N GLU A 96 -12.42 8.50 15.42
CA GLU A 96 -12.07 9.61 14.54
C GLU A 96 -10.56 9.81 14.41
N ALA A 97 -9.80 9.59 15.49
CA ALA A 97 -8.35 9.64 15.48
C ALA A 97 -7.77 8.55 14.56
N ASP A 98 -8.26 7.33 14.64
CA ASP A 98 -7.88 6.23 13.76
C ASP A 98 -8.20 6.54 12.28
N LYS A 99 -9.39 7.08 12.00
CA LYS A 99 -9.79 7.48 10.65
C LYS A 99 -8.88 8.58 10.10
N PHE A 100 -8.56 9.56 10.92
CA PHE A 100 -7.70 10.68 10.54
C PHE A 100 -6.26 10.21 10.28
N TYR A 101 -5.72 9.37 11.15
CA TYR A 101 -4.39 8.78 10.98
C TYR A 101 -4.32 7.99 9.67
N ARG A 102 -5.28 7.11 9.38
CA ARG A 102 -5.33 6.35 8.14
C ARG A 102 -5.39 7.25 6.91
N LEU A 103 -6.19 8.31 6.97
CA LEU A 103 -6.27 9.27 5.87
C LEU A 103 -4.91 9.90 5.58
N MET A 104 -4.17 10.33 6.60
CA MET A 104 -2.85 10.93 6.43
C MET A 104 -1.80 9.92 5.96
N ARG A 105 -1.81 8.70 6.50
CA ARG A 105 -0.95 7.61 6.04
C ARG A 105 -1.16 7.33 4.55
N ASP A 106 -2.40 7.16 4.14
CA ASP A 106 -2.73 6.83 2.76
C ASP A 106 -2.41 7.96 1.77
N GLN A 107 -2.35 9.20 2.26
CA GLN A 107 -1.86 10.35 1.51
C GLN A 107 -0.33 10.51 1.58
N ARG A 108 0.37 9.58 2.24
CA ARG A 108 1.84 9.60 2.44
C ARG A 108 2.36 10.85 3.15
N ILE A 109 1.55 11.41 4.04
CA ILE A 109 1.93 12.56 4.85
C ILE A 109 2.79 12.12 6.04
N ILE A 110 2.59 10.89 6.52
CA ILE A 110 3.26 10.35 7.69
C ILE A 110 4.32 9.32 7.35
N THR A 111 5.38 9.28 8.15
CA THR A 111 6.46 8.29 8.03
C THR A 111 6.11 7.05 8.87
N PRO A 112 6.23 5.83 8.32
CA PRO A 112 5.94 4.61 9.06
C PRO A 112 6.87 4.41 10.26
N ASP A 113 6.34 3.94 11.40
CA ASP A 113 7.16 3.49 12.53
C ASP A 113 7.63 2.05 12.32
N LEU A 114 8.76 1.89 11.67
CA LEU A 114 9.40 0.58 11.48
C LEU A 114 9.92 0.00 12.80
N GLY A 115 10.20 0.84 13.80
CA GLY A 115 10.59 0.40 15.14
C GLY A 115 9.44 -0.33 15.84
N LEU A 116 8.22 0.17 15.74
CA LEU A 116 7.01 -0.49 16.23
C LEU A 116 6.85 -1.87 15.57
N ILE A 117 6.92 -1.94 14.25
CA ILE A 117 6.79 -3.21 13.52
C ILE A 117 7.84 -4.21 13.98
N ARG A 118 9.11 -3.83 14.10
CA ARG A 118 10.19 -4.71 14.54
C ARG A 118 9.99 -5.19 15.98
N ARG A 119 9.43 -4.36 16.86
CA ARG A 119 9.13 -4.76 18.25
C ARG A 119 7.98 -5.74 18.36
N VAL A 120 6.95 -5.57 17.55
CA VAL A 120 5.68 -6.31 17.67
C VAL A 120 5.66 -7.55 16.80
N MET A 121 6.22 -7.49 15.58
CA MET A 121 6.21 -8.59 14.63
C MET A 121 7.50 -9.39 14.70
N SER A 122 7.47 -10.52 15.40
CA SER A 122 8.60 -11.44 15.51
C SER A 122 8.25 -12.82 14.95
N GLY A 123 9.04 -13.31 14.00
CA GLY A 123 9.06 -14.73 13.60
C GLY A 123 8.31 -15.12 12.32
N ASN A 124 7.38 -14.33 11.80
CA ASN A 124 6.71 -14.62 10.53
C ASN A 124 6.98 -13.53 9.49
N MET A 125 7.76 -13.87 8.46
CA MET A 125 8.14 -12.93 7.40
C MET A 125 6.93 -12.38 6.65
N ALA A 126 5.95 -13.23 6.34
CA ALA A 126 4.78 -12.80 5.58
C ALA A 126 3.93 -11.77 6.37
N GLU A 127 3.71 -12.01 7.67
CA GLU A 127 3.01 -11.08 8.55
C GLU A 127 3.82 -9.79 8.76
N THR A 128 5.15 -9.89 8.90
CA THR A 128 6.03 -8.71 9.03
C THR A 128 5.97 -7.81 7.81
N VAL A 129 6.04 -8.40 6.60
CA VAL A 129 5.93 -7.63 5.37
C VAL A 129 4.52 -7.04 5.20
N ALA A 130 3.47 -7.80 5.53
CA ALA A 130 2.10 -7.29 5.53
C ALA A 130 1.94 -6.09 6.47
N ALA A 131 2.49 -6.16 7.68
CA ALA A 131 2.50 -5.05 8.64
C ALA A 131 3.21 -3.81 8.08
N MET A 132 4.35 -3.99 7.40
CA MET A 132 5.04 -2.90 6.72
C MET A 132 4.19 -2.28 5.60
N LEU A 133 3.50 -3.12 4.80
CA LEU A 133 2.62 -2.64 3.74
C LEU A 133 1.42 -1.86 4.28
N TRP A 134 0.87 -2.27 5.44
CA TRP A 134 -0.14 -1.50 6.15
C TRP A 134 0.39 -0.13 6.56
N GLN A 135 1.55 -0.08 7.20
CA GLN A 135 2.14 1.15 7.72
C GLN A 135 2.49 2.17 6.64
N ILE A 136 2.93 1.74 5.47
CA ILE A 136 3.19 2.66 4.35
C ILE A 136 1.93 3.01 3.52
N GLY A 137 0.75 2.56 3.93
CA GLY A 137 -0.49 2.75 3.18
C GLY A 137 -0.49 2.07 1.81
N ALA A 138 0.29 0.99 1.64
CA ALA A 138 0.22 0.15 0.46
C ALA A 138 -1.02 -0.76 0.47
N ILE A 139 -1.51 -1.15 1.65
CA ILE A 139 -2.81 -1.79 1.83
C ILE A 139 -3.79 -0.73 2.32
N LYS A 140 -4.90 -0.56 1.62
CA LYS A 140 -5.91 0.47 1.88
C LYS A 140 -7.28 -0.18 1.90
N VAL A 141 -8.11 0.19 2.89
CA VAL A 141 -9.49 -0.26 3.01
C VAL A 141 -10.44 0.94 3.07
N THR A 142 -11.64 0.79 2.55
CA THR A 142 -12.71 1.79 2.62
C THR A 142 -14.06 1.09 2.60
N LEU A 143 -15.00 1.63 3.39
CA LEU A 143 -16.41 1.24 3.35
C LEU A 143 -17.22 2.10 2.37
N GLY A 144 -16.59 3.08 1.71
CA GLY A 144 -17.24 4.03 0.82
C GLY A 144 -17.63 5.35 1.48
N ASP A 145 -17.44 5.48 2.79
CA ASP A 145 -17.79 6.64 3.61
C ASP A 145 -16.75 7.78 3.54
N LEU A 146 -15.49 7.47 3.85
CA LEU A 146 -14.40 8.44 3.84
C LEU A 146 -13.84 8.70 2.43
N ARG A 147 -13.94 7.71 1.57
CA ARG A 147 -13.55 7.76 0.16
C ARG A 147 -14.36 6.74 -0.64
N PRO A 148 -14.52 6.94 -1.95
CA PRO A 148 -15.18 5.96 -2.81
C PRO A 148 -14.49 4.59 -2.76
N LEU A 149 -15.28 3.53 -3.00
CA LEU A 149 -14.76 2.19 -3.23
C LEU A 149 -13.73 2.19 -4.37
N TYR A 150 -12.74 1.31 -4.28
CA TYR A 150 -11.73 1.19 -5.32
C TYR A 150 -12.30 0.53 -6.56
N LYS A 151 -12.00 1.11 -7.72
CA LYS A 151 -12.30 0.47 -9.01
C LYS A 151 -11.20 -0.51 -9.34
N VAL A 152 -11.60 -1.74 -9.64
CA VAL A 152 -10.71 -2.85 -10.03
C VAL A 152 -11.16 -3.41 -11.37
N ASP A 153 -10.42 -4.35 -11.94
CA ASP A 153 -10.71 -4.99 -13.23
C ASP A 153 -11.02 -3.94 -14.33
N GLU A 154 -10.09 -2.97 -14.48
CA GLU A 154 -10.20 -1.84 -15.43
C GLU A 154 -11.41 -0.94 -15.19
N GLY A 155 -11.86 -0.86 -13.96
CA GLY A 155 -12.98 -0.02 -13.55
C GLY A 155 -14.34 -0.67 -13.72
N ARG A 156 -14.40 -1.95 -14.08
CA ARG A 156 -15.65 -2.71 -14.21
C ARG A 156 -16.24 -3.13 -12.88
N ASN A 157 -15.39 -3.44 -11.90
CA ASN A 157 -15.78 -3.89 -10.56
C ASN A 157 -15.34 -2.91 -9.47
N TYR A 158 -15.92 -3.09 -8.29
CA TYR A 158 -15.57 -2.35 -7.08
C TYR A 158 -14.90 -3.26 -6.07
N SER A 159 -14.13 -2.67 -5.15
CA SER A 159 -13.47 -3.39 -4.08
C SER A 159 -13.38 -2.50 -2.83
N PRO A 160 -13.63 -3.03 -1.63
CA PRO A 160 -13.37 -2.32 -0.38
C PRO A 160 -11.88 -2.24 -0.06
N ILE A 161 -11.03 -3.04 -0.72
CA ILE A 161 -9.58 -3.11 -0.46
C ILE A 161 -8.78 -2.86 -1.74
N TYR A 162 -7.70 -2.10 -1.62
CA TYR A 162 -6.72 -1.87 -2.68
C TYR A 162 -5.30 -2.11 -2.17
N ILE A 163 -4.48 -2.76 -2.98
CA ILE A 163 -3.10 -3.11 -2.66
C ILE A 163 -2.18 -2.45 -3.68
N ASP A 164 -1.40 -1.47 -3.23
CA ASP A 164 -0.48 -0.65 -4.03
C ASP A 164 0.98 -0.90 -3.63
N VAL A 165 1.50 -2.05 -4.02
CA VAL A 165 2.90 -2.41 -3.74
C VAL A 165 3.90 -1.45 -4.41
N LYS A 166 3.52 -0.79 -5.50
CA LYS A 166 4.37 0.21 -6.20
C LYS A 166 4.80 1.35 -5.27
N GLY A 167 3.98 1.64 -4.25
CA GLY A 167 4.27 2.62 -3.22
C GLY A 167 5.56 2.36 -2.43
N LEU A 168 6.07 1.12 -2.39
CA LEU A 168 7.33 0.75 -1.73
C LEU A 168 8.50 1.65 -2.15
N ALA A 169 8.58 2.04 -3.42
CA ALA A 169 9.67 2.87 -3.93
C ALA A 169 9.79 4.24 -3.23
N SER A 170 8.73 4.72 -2.59
CA SER A 170 8.72 5.98 -1.84
C SER A 170 9.24 5.84 -0.40
N TYR A 171 9.51 4.62 0.08
CA TYR A 171 9.96 4.32 1.43
C TYR A 171 11.25 3.50 1.39
N PRO A 172 12.43 4.14 1.27
CA PRO A 172 13.70 3.44 1.01
C PRO A 172 14.03 2.32 1.99
N GLU A 173 13.81 2.51 3.29
CA GLU A 173 14.12 1.50 4.32
C GLU A 173 13.18 0.29 4.21
N VAL A 174 11.87 0.52 4.02
CA VAL A 174 10.88 -0.57 3.82
C VAL A 174 11.18 -1.29 2.53
N ASN A 175 11.45 -0.54 1.46
CA ASN A 175 11.78 -1.10 0.15
C ASN A 175 13.02 -1.98 0.21
N ASP A 176 14.08 -1.53 0.88
CA ASP A 176 15.31 -2.32 1.03
C ASP A 176 15.05 -3.60 1.85
N PHE A 177 14.33 -3.52 2.96
CA PHE A 177 13.97 -4.70 3.76
C PHE A 177 13.15 -5.71 2.95
N VAL A 178 12.09 -5.25 2.28
CA VAL A 178 11.17 -6.11 1.51
C VAL A 178 11.92 -6.75 0.35
N LEU A 179 12.68 -6.00 -0.43
CA LEU A 179 13.37 -6.54 -1.60
C LEU A 179 14.61 -7.37 -1.24
N SER A 180 15.25 -7.12 -0.10
CA SER A 180 16.30 -8.01 0.44
C SER A 180 15.71 -9.35 0.88
N SER A 181 14.56 -9.32 1.56
CA SER A 181 13.84 -10.53 1.96
C SER A 181 13.33 -11.31 0.75
N ALA A 182 12.84 -10.64 -0.28
CA ALA A 182 12.45 -11.23 -1.55
C ALA A 182 13.62 -11.94 -2.25
N ALA A 183 14.76 -11.25 -2.36
CA ALA A 183 15.97 -11.84 -2.96
C ALA A 183 16.44 -13.06 -2.16
N LEU A 184 16.37 -13.00 -0.82
CA LEU A 184 16.75 -14.11 0.04
C LEU A 184 15.84 -15.33 -0.16
N LEU A 185 14.54 -15.12 -0.34
CA LEU A 185 13.55 -16.17 -0.57
C LEU A 185 13.83 -16.93 -1.85
N VAL A 186 14.15 -16.22 -2.94
CA VAL A 186 14.34 -16.82 -4.27
C VAL A 186 15.78 -17.20 -4.60
N ARG A 187 16.76 -16.89 -3.76
CA ARG A 187 18.20 -17.06 -4.06
C ARG A 187 18.61 -18.50 -4.40
N ASN A 188 17.90 -19.48 -3.86
CA ASN A 188 18.18 -20.91 -4.05
C ASN A 188 17.41 -21.51 -5.23
N LEU A 189 16.56 -20.73 -5.92
CA LEU A 189 15.91 -21.16 -7.15
C LEU A 189 16.92 -21.17 -8.28
N ASP A 190 16.73 -22.10 -9.20
CA ASP A 190 17.63 -22.28 -10.33
C ASP A 190 17.15 -21.45 -11.52
N PHE A 191 17.72 -20.25 -11.71
CA PHE A 191 17.42 -19.35 -12.81
C PHE A 191 18.64 -18.55 -13.28
N ASP A 192 18.62 -18.10 -14.51
CA ASP A 192 19.71 -17.41 -15.18
C ASP A 192 19.46 -15.90 -15.31
N VAL A 193 18.17 -15.47 -15.38
CA VAL A 193 17.78 -14.09 -15.66
C VAL A 193 16.46 -13.78 -14.99
N VAL A 194 16.26 -12.53 -14.59
CA VAL A 194 15.02 -12.00 -13.98
C VAL A 194 14.20 -11.28 -15.04
N CYS A 195 12.89 -11.54 -15.07
CA CYS A 195 11.92 -10.80 -15.90
C CYS A 195 10.92 -10.06 -15.05
N GLY A 196 10.90 -8.72 -15.15
CA GLY A 196 9.81 -7.91 -14.59
C GLY A 196 8.64 -7.76 -15.57
N ILE A 197 7.47 -7.34 -15.08
CA ILE A 197 6.28 -7.02 -15.89
C ILE A 197 5.98 -5.51 -15.79
N GLU A 198 5.77 -4.86 -16.94
CA GLU A 198 5.42 -3.42 -16.99
C GLU A 198 4.07 -3.18 -16.29
N SER A 199 3.94 -2.14 -15.47
CA SER A 199 4.93 -1.14 -15.08
C SER A 199 5.40 -1.36 -13.62
N GLY A 200 4.58 -1.95 -12.76
CA GLY A 200 4.77 -2.01 -11.31
C GLY A 200 6.02 -2.77 -10.89
N SER A 201 6.33 -3.85 -11.57
CA SER A 201 7.41 -4.73 -11.15
C SER A 201 8.76 -4.45 -11.81
N ILE A 202 8.87 -3.47 -12.73
CA ILE A 202 10.18 -3.16 -13.35
C ILE A 202 11.20 -2.75 -12.28
N ALA A 203 10.83 -1.83 -11.38
CA ALA A 203 11.72 -1.38 -10.32
C ALA A 203 12.03 -2.51 -9.32
N ILE A 204 11.04 -3.31 -8.96
CA ILE A 204 11.18 -4.47 -8.07
C ILE A 204 12.17 -5.48 -8.68
N ALA A 205 11.95 -5.87 -9.93
CA ALA A 205 12.80 -6.82 -10.66
C ALA A 205 14.23 -6.30 -10.80
N ALA A 206 14.41 -5.01 -11.07
CA ALA A 206 15.74 -4.40 -11.20
C ALA A 206 16.55 -4.47 -9.89
N VAL A 207 15.93 -4.12 -8.76
CA VAL A 207 16.59 -4.20 -7.46
C VAL A 207 16.85 -5.65 -7.06
N MET A 208 15.89 -6.55 -7.27
CA MET A 208 16.10 -7.99 -7.01
C MET A 208 17.23 -8.57 -7.88
N ALA A 209 17.25 -8.27 -9.17
CA ALA A 209 18.31 -8.71 -10.08
C ALA A 209 19.69 -8.23 -9.63
N GLN A 210 19.80 -6.97 -9.20
CA GLN A 210 21.02 -6.42 -8.64
C GLN A 210 21.46 -7.18 -7.38
N LYS A 211 20.56 -7.41 -6.42
CA LYS A 211 20.84 -8.13 -5.17
C LYS A 211 21.22 -9.59 -5.41
N LEU A 212 20.72 -10.20 -6.49
CA LEU A 212 20.98 -11.60 -6.89
C LEU A 212 22.16 -11.74 -7.87
N ALA A 213 22.76 -10.62 -8.29
CA ALA A 213 23.80 -10.57 -9.32
C ALA A 213 23.37 -11.29 -10.62
N LYS A 214 22.14 -11.08 -11.07
CA LYS A 214 21.56 -11.65 -12.29
C LYS A 214 21.23 -10.57 -13.32
N PRO A 215 21.33 -10.87 -14.63
CA PRO A 215 20.79 -9.99 -15.66
C PRO A 215 19.27 -9.87 -15.55
N MET A 216 18.73 -8.77 -16.10
CA MET A 216 17.31 -8.46 -16.03
C MET A 216 16.79 -7.92 -17.36
N PHE A 217 15.56 -8.27 -17.68
CA PHE A 217 14.74 -7.67 -18.73
C PHE A 217 13.30 -7.48 -18.24
N TYR A 218 12.45 -6.83 -19.03
CA TYR A 218 11.05 -6.74 -18.67
C TYR A 218 10.11 -6.96 -19.86
N ALA A 219 8.92 -7.49 -19.55
CA ALA A 219 7.83 -7.68 -20.46
C ALA A 219 6.95 -6.43 -20.52
N ARG A 220 6.59 -6.00 -21.70
CA ARG A 220 5.63 -4.91 -21.90
C ARG A 220 4.20 -5.37 -21.64
N ARG A 221 3.39 -4.48 -21.10
CA ARG A 221 1.95 -4.72 -20.96
C ARG A 221 1.25 -4.84 -22.32
N ALA A 222 1.64 -3.98 -23.26
CA ALA A 222 1.19 -4.04 -24.64
C ALA A 222 2.37 -3.79 -25.59
N ARG A 223 2.34 -4.40 -26.76
CA ARG A 223 3.33 -4.11 -27.81
C ARG A 223 3.08 -2.70 -28.37
N ARG A 224 4.14 -1.98 -28.72
CA ARG A 224 4.04 -0.64 -29.33
C ARG A 224 3.35 -0.69 -30.70
N TYR A 225 3.59 -1.76 -31.45
CA TYR A 225 3.00 -2.11 -32.75
C TYR A 225 3.11 -3.63 -32.92
N PRO A 226 2.36 -4.26 -33.82
CA PRO A 226 2.25 -5.74 -33.90
C PRO A 226 3.59 -6.50 -33.97
N GLU A 227 4.57 -5.95 -34.70
CA GLU A 227 5.89 -6.58 -34.90
C GLU A 227 6.90 -6.19 -33.81
N ALA A 228 6.54 -5.32 -32.87
CA ALA A 228 7.44 -4.92 -31.79
C ALA A 228 7.74 -6.10 -30.86
N SER A 229 8.97 -6.12 -30.33
CA SER A 229 9.34 -7.04 -29.27
C SER A 229 8.39 -6.91 -28.08
N PRO A 230 7.91 -8.02 -27.49
CA PRO A 230 7.18 -7.97 -26.22
C PRO A 230 8.12 -7.68 -25.04
N PHE A 231 9.44 -7.74 -25.23
CA PHE A 231 10.44 -7.58 -24.19
C PHE A 231 11.37 -6.42 -24.49
N GLU A 232 11.87 -5.80 -23.42
CA GLU A 232 12.90 -4.77 -23.44
C GLU A 232 14.11 -5.21 -22.61
N GLY A 233 15.30 -4.84 -23.08
CA GLY A 233 16.55 -5.12 -22.38
C GLY A 233 17.18 -6.46 -22.75
N ILE A 234 16.59 -7.25 -23.63
CA ILE A 234 17.13 -8.55 -24.07
C ILE A 234 16.76 -8.85 -25.53
N LYS A 235 17.56 -9.68 -26.19
CA LYS A 235 17.28 -10.21 -27.54
C LYS A 235 16.90 -11.69 -27.47
N SER A 236 16.16 -12.18 -28.46
CA SER A 236 15.66 -13.57 -28.46
C SER A 236 16.77 -14.61 -28.37
N HIS A 237 17.92 -14.41 -29.05
CA HIS A 237 19.05 -15.32 -29.01
C HIS A 237 19.76 -15.35 -27.62
N GLU A 238 19.69 -14.25 -26.86
CA GLU A 238 20.25 -14.17 -25.50
C GLU A 238 19.35 -14.90 -24.50
N LEU A 239 18.03 -14.96 -24.78
CA LEU A 239 17.05 -15.63 -23.94
C LEU A 239 16.93 -17.13 -24.23
N PHE A 240 17.37 -17.59 -25.42
CA PHE A 240 17.26 -18.97 -25.82
C PHE A 240 17.91 -19.92 -24.81
N ARG A 241 17.18 -20.95 -24.35
CA ARG A 241 17.53 -21.93 -23.33
C ARG A 241 17.80 -21.38 -21.92
N LYS A 242 17.55 -20.12 -21.66
CA LYS A 242 17.65 -19.54 -20.31
C LYS A 242 16.46 -19.94 -19.45
N ARG A 243 16.72 -20.03 -18.15
CA ARG A 243 15.70 -20.18 -17.12
C ARG A 243 15.39 -18.80 -16.58
N VAL A 244 14.12 -18.43 -16.58
CA VAL A 244 13.65 -17.10 -16.22
C VAL A 244 12.89 -17.16 -14.91
N LEU A 245 13.26 -16.33 -13.95
CA LEU A 245 12.43 -16.00 -12.80
C LEU A 245 11.52 -14.84 -13.19
N LEU A 246 10.21 -15.10 -13.25
CA LEU A 246 9.21 -14.04 -13.48
C LEU A 246 8.94 -13.32 -12.15
N VAL A 247 9.00 -11.98 -12.15
CA VAL A 247 8.79 -11.14 -10.97
C VAL A 247 7.66 -10.16 -11.25
N ASP A 248 6.68 -10.10 -10.32
CA ASP A 248 5.62 -9.09 -10.37
C ASP A 248 5.34 -8.49 -8.99
N ASP A 249 4.59 -7.41 -8.92
CA ASP A 249 4.24 -6.74 -7.68
C ASP A 249 3.14 -7.50 -6.92
N THR A 250 2.06 -7.84 -7.61
CA THR A 250 0.85 -8.44 -7.02
C THR A 250 0.28 -9.53 -7.92
N LEU A 251 -0.24 -10.58 -7.32
CA LEU A 251 -1.03 -11.60 -8.02
C LEU A 251 -2.50 -11.48 -7.67
N VAL A 252 -3.35 -11.28 -8.70
CA VAL A 252 -4.81 -11.31 -8.62
C VAL A 252 -5.31 -12.44 -9.52
N HIS A 253 -5.37 -12.17 -10.82
CA HIS A 253 -5.57 -13.15 -11.89
C HIS A 253 -4.23 -13.43 -12.57
N GLY A 254 -4.03 -14.66 -13.01
CA GLY A 254 -2.76 -15.08 -13.63
C GLY A 254 -2.56 -14.63 -15.07
N TRP A 255 -3.54 -14.02 -15.72
CA TRP A 255 -3.58 -13.82 -17.20
C TRP A 255 -2.40 -13.06 -17.76
N THR A 256 -2.04 -11.92 -17.19
CA THR A 256 -0.86 -11.17 -17.63
C THR A 256 0.40 -12.02 -17.51
N LYS A 257 0.52 -12.77 -16.41
CA LYS A 257 1.68 -13.63 -16.14
C LYS A 257 1.71 -14.82 -17.10
N THR A 258 0.59 -15.50 -17.32
CA THR A 258 0.51 -16.65 -18.24
C THR A 258 0.74 -16.22 -19.68
N ARG A 259 0.29 -15.03 -20.10
CA ARG A 259 0.65 -14.45 -21.41
C ARG A 259 2.17 -14.25 -21.52
N VAL A 260 2.80 -13.59 -20.54
CA VAL A 260 4.24 -13.34 -20.54
C VAL A 260 5.03 -14.65 -20.51
N ILE A 261 4.60 -15.64 -19.71
CA ILE A 261 5.21 -16.99 -19.68
C ILE A 261 5.19 -17.63 -21.06
N ARG A 262 4.06 -17.56 -21.76
CA ARG A 262 3.93 -18.09 -23.12
C ARG A 262 4.90 -17.39 -24.09
N GLU A 263 4.93 -16.05 -24.08
CA GLU A 263 5.83 -15.26 -24.95
C GLU A 263 7.31 -15.55 -24.65
N ILE A 264 7.71 -15.76 -23.40
CA ILE A 264 9.07 -16.18 -23.00
C ILE A 264 9.39 -17.58 -23.57
N ARG A 265 8.44 -18.51 -23.46
CA ARG A 265 8.61 -19.89 -23.96
C ARG A 265 8.68 -19.94 -25.49
N GLU A 266 7.96 -19.06 -26.21
CA GLU A 266 8.05 -18.89 -27.67
C GLU A 266 9.47 -18.47 -28.11
N TRP A 267 10.21 -17.77 -27.25
CA TRP A 267 11.63 -17.44 -27.50
C TRP A 267 12.59 -18.55 -27.07
N GLY A 268 12.08 -19.73 -26.73
CA GLY A 268 12.87 -20.93 -26.38
C GLY A 268 13.48 -20.91 -24.97
N ALA A 269 12.99 -20.04 -24.09
CA ALA A 269 13.37 -20.01 -22.69
C ALA A 269 12.42 -20.87 -21.83
N ARG A 270 12.76 -21.03 -20.55
CA ARG A 270 11.94 -21.74 -19.56
C ARG A 270 11.53 -20.78 -18.46
N VAL A 271 10.30 -20.92 -18.00
CA VAL A 271 9.77 -20.24 -16.81
C VAL A 271 9.21 -21.34 -15.92
N GLU A 272 9.85 -21.57 -14.78
CA GLU A 272 9.47 -22.59 -13.81
C GLU A 272 9.07 -21.98 -12.46
N ALA A 273 9.41 -20.69 -12.24
CA ALA A 273 9.08 -19.94 -11.03
C ALA A 273 8.58 -18.53 -11.33
N CYS A 274 7.60 -18.12 -10.56
CA CYS A 274 7.07 -16.75 -10.50
C CYS A 274 7.15 -16.29 -9.05
N PHE A 275 7.65 -15.08 -8.83
CA PHE A 275 7.69 -14.43 -7.54
C PHE A 275 6.82 -13.17 -7.56
N VAL A 276 6.04 -12.96 -6.48
CA VAL A 276 5.30 -11.72 -6.24
C VAL A 276 5.55 -11.21 -4.83
N ILE A 277 5.46 -9.91 -4.62
CA ILE A 277 5.49 -9.34 -3.27
C ILE A 277 4.22 -9.74 -2.53
N PHE A 278 3.05 -9.58 -3.16
CA PHE A 278 1.75 -9.83 -2.54
C PHE A 278 0.88 -10.78 -3.37
N ASP A 279 0.49 -11.90 -2.77
CA ASP A 279 -0.52 -12.80 -3.35
C ASP A 279 -1.89 -12.51 -2.73
N ARG A 280 -2.86 -12.11 -3.55
CA ARG A 280 -4.25 -11.90 -3.11
C ARG A 280 -5.01 -13.20 -2.85
N GLN A 281 -4.39 -14.36 -3.13
CA GLN A 281 -4.98 -15.69 -2.96
C GLN A 281 -6.36 -15.82 -3.65
N GLN A 282 -6.39 -15.39 -4.90
CA GLN A 282 -7.52 -15.52 -5.81
C GLN A 282 -7.17 -16.52 -6.93
N GLN A 283 -7.77 -16.42 -8.12
CA GLN A 283 -7.58 -17.36 -9.22
C GLN A 283 -6.14 -17.50 -9.73
N GLY A 284 -5.30 -16.49 -9.54
CA GLY A 284 -3.99 -16.40 -10.18
C GLY A 284 -2.99 -17.52 -9.85
N SER A 285 -3.05 -18.08 -8.64
CA SER A 285 -2.20 -19.22 -8.25
C SER A 285 -2.54 -20.47 -9.06
N THR A 286 -3.82 -20.74 -9.28
CA THR A 286 -4.31 -21.87 -10.10
C THR A 286 -3.88 -21.70 -11.56
N ASP A 287 -3.96 -20.49 -12.11
CA ASP A 287 -3.54 -20.20 -13.49
C ASP A 287 -2.04 -20.46 -13.70
N LEU A 288 -1.20 -20.11 -12.71
CA LEU A 288 0.24 -20.39 -12.74
C LEU A 288 0.54 -21.89 -12.60
N GLU A 289 -0.15 -22.58 -11.72
CA GLU A 289 -0.02 -24.02 -11.55
C GLU A 289 -0.38 -24.78 -12.85
N GLN A 290 -1.47 -24.39 -13.51
CA GLN A 290 -1.85 -24.95 -14.82
C GLN A 290 -0.81 -24.65 -15.90
N ALA A 291 -0.11 -23.52 -15.80
CA ALA A 291 1.03 -23.21 -16.68
C ALA A 291 2.31 -23.97 -16.30
N GLY A 292 2.31 -24.77 -15.24
CA GLY A 292 3.49 -25.48 -14.74
C GLY A 292 4.55 -24.54 -14.15
N VAL A 293 4.12 -23.48 -13.47
CA VAL A 293 4.99 -22.47 -12.88
C VAL A 293 4.71 -22.38 -11.38
N LYS A 294 5.76 -22.60 -10.58
CA LYS A 294 5.67 -22.47 -9.12
C LYS A 294 5.55 -21.01 -8.73
N LEU A 295 4.58 -20.70 -7.87
CA LEU A 295 4.44 -19.39 -7.25
C LEU A 295 5.17 -19.36 -5.91
N ASP A 296 5.99 -18.31 -5.71
CA ASP A 296 6.51 -17.90 -4.41
C ASP A 296 6.06 -16.46 -4.13
N SER A 297 5.53 -16.20 -2.94
CA SER A 297 5.11 -14.85 -2.52
C SER A 297 5.75 -14.47 -1.20
N LEU A 298 6.06 -13.18 -1.02
CA LEU A 298 6.66 -12.70 0.22
C LEU A 298 5.61 -12.52 1.31
N THR A 299 4.43 -12.06 0.92
CA THR A 299 3.24 -11.95 1.77
C THR A 299 1.97 -12.24 0.97
N ASN A 300 0.85 -12.33 1.66
CA ASN A 300 -0.43 -12.66 1.05
C ASN A 300 -1.60 -12.07 1.84
N ARG A 301 -2.82 -12.28 1.34
CA ARG A 301 -4.08 -11.83 1.96
C ARG A 301 -4.23 -12.34 3.40
N ASP A 302 -3.99 -13.62 3.64
CA ASP A 302 -4.20 -14.22 4.95
C ASP A 302 -3.21 -13.64 5.99
N ALA A 303 -1.96 -13.39 5.57
CA ALA A 303 -0.99 -12.70 6.40
C ALA A 303 -1.39 -11.24 6.66
N ALA A 304 -1.94 -10.54 5.65
CA ALA A 304 -2.37 -9.15 5.80
C ALA A 304 -3.60 -9.00 6.72
N LEU A 305 -4.48 -10.00 6.75
CA LEU A 305 -5.65 -10.06 7.62
C LEU A 305 -5.41 -10.86 8.90
N SER A 306 -4.15 -11.20 9.20
CA SER A 306 -3.81 -11.97 10.41
C SER A 306 -4.15 -11.17 11.68
N PRO A 307 -4.85 -11.79 12.65
CA PRO A 307 -5.13 -11.16 13.93
C PRO A 307 -3.87 -10.91 14.79
N LYS A 308 -2.71 -11.39 14.33
CA LYS A 308 -1.41 -11.10 14.97
C LYS A 308 -0.86 -9.72 14.56
N ILE A 309 -1.40 -9.09 13.54
CA ILE A 309 -1.06 -7.71 13.20
C ILE A 309 -1.92 -6.80 14.09
N PRO A 310 -1.32 -6.08 15.06
CA PRO A 310 -2.08 -5.23 15.96
C PRO A 310 -2.83 -4.13 15.21
N ARG A 311 -3.92 -3.66 15.81
CA ARG A 311 -4.71 -2.57 15.25
C ARG A 311 -3.89 -1.28 15.07
N GLU A 312 -2.95 -1.01 15.95
CA GLU A 312 -2.05 0.15 15.90
C GLU A 312 -1.12 0.13 14.67
N ILE A 313 -1.01 -1.02 14.01
CA ILE A 313 -0.26 -1.19 12.76
C ILE A 313 -1.18 -1.18 11.54
N SER A 314 -2.25 -1.97 11.56
CA SER A 314 -3.18 -2.10 10.42
C SER A 314 -4.17 -0.95 10.36
N PHE A 315 -4.57 -0.41 11.51
CA PHE A 315 -5.69 0.53 11.68
C PHE A 315 -7.01 0.02 11.08
N LEU A 316 -7.14 -1.31 10.98
CA LEU A 316 -8.31 -1.97 10.43
C LEU A 316 -9.36 -2.11 11.53
N THR A 317 -10.55 -1.52 11.34
CA THR A 317 -11.66 -1.70 12.26
C THR A 317 -12.29 -3.08 12.08
N ASP A 318 -13.05 -3.55 13.07
CA ASP A 318 -13.75 -4.85 12.97
C ASP A 318 -14.74 -4.83 11.78
N GLU A 319 -15.44 -3.72 11.56
CA GLU A 319 -16.38 -3.55 10.45
C GLU A 319 -15.66 -3.64 9.08
N GLU A 320 -14.53 -2.96 8.94
CA GLU A 320 -13.72 -3.02 7.72
C GLU A 320 -13.12 -4.41 7.50
N TYR A 321 -12.68 -5.07 8.57
CA TYR A 321 -12.20 -6.44 8.50
C TYR A 321 -13.28 -7.39 7.97
N GLU A 322 -14.47 -7.35 8.57
CA GLU A 322 -15.59 -8.17 8.15
C GLU A 322 -16.00 -7.89 6.70
N GLU A 323 -15.98 -6.63 6.30
CA GLU A 323 -16.32 -6.22 4.93
C GLU A 323 -15.32 -6.77 3.90
N VAL A 324 -14.02 -6.68 4.21
CA VAL A 324 -12.97 -7.24 3.36
C VAL A 324 -13.06 -8.76 3.28
N VAL A 325 -13.33 -9.44 4.41
CA VAL A 325 -13.52 -10.88 4.44
C VAL A 325 -14.73 -11.31 3.59
N ARG A 326 -15.86 -10.62 3.71
CA ARG A 326 -17.06 -10.87 2.87
C ARG A 326 -16.76 -10.69 1.38
N TYR A 327 -16.05 -9.63 1.02
CA TYR A 327 -15.66 -9.39 -0.36
C TYR A 327 -14.77 -10.52 -0.92
N PHE A 328 -13.78 -10.98 -0.18
CA PHE A 328 -12.91 -12.06 -0.65
C PHE A 328 -13.58 -13.43 -0.67
N ALA A 329 -14.58 -13.66 0.18
CA ALA A 329 -15.33 -14.91 0.19
C ALA A 329 -16.18 -15.09 -1.09
N ASP A 330 -16.88 -14.04 -1.51
CA ASP A 330 -17.70 -14.04 -2.73
C ASP A 330 -17.85 -12.60 -3.26
N PRO A 331 -16.99 -12.18 -4.22
CA PRO A 331 -17.07 -10.85 -4.81
C PRO A 331 -18.40 -10.57 -5.51
N GLY A 332 -19.03 -11.59 -6.13
CA GLY A 332 -20.31 -11.44 -6.81
C GLY A 332 -21.46 -11.16 -5.84
N ALA A 333 -21.57 -11.97 -4.79
CA ALA A 333 -22.57 -11.77 -3.73
C ALA A 333 -22.33 -10.42 -3.00
N TRP A 334 -21.08 -10.05 -2.78
CA TRP A 334 -20.72 -8.75 -2.19
C TRP A 334 -21.20 -7.58 -3.05
N HIS A 335 -20.97 -7.60 -4.37
CA HIS A 335 -21.46 -6.57 -5.28
C HIS A 335 -22.99 -6.47 -5.26
N ALA A 336 -23.68 -7.61 -5.33
CA ALA A 336 -25.13 -7.64 -5.28
C ALA A 336 -25.70 -7.05 -3.98
N ALA A 337 -25.08 -7.34 -2.84
CA ALA A 337 -25.47 -6.79 -1.53
C ALA A 337 -25.32 -5.26 -1.46
N HIS A 338 -24.38 -4.68 -2.23
CA HIS A 338 -24.13 -3.24 -2.30
C HIS A 338 -24.82 -2.54 -3.49
N GLY A 339 -25.68 -3.26 -4.23
CA GLY A 339 -26.40 -2.69 -5.37
C GLY A 339 -25.53 -2.47 -6.61
N TYR A 340 -24.38 -3.13 -6.71
CA TYR A 340 -23.50 -3.08 -7.87
C TYR A 340 -23.64 -4.32 -8.76
N THR A 341 -23.44 -4.12 -10.06
CA THR A 341 -23.29 -5.25 -10.99
C THR A 341 -21.88 -5.80 -10.89
N PHE A 342 -21.76 -7.11 -10.71
CA PHE A 342 -20.49 -7.81 -10.80
C PHE A 342 -20.25 -8.28 -12.22
N HIS A 343 -19.07 -7.99 -12.75
CA HIS A 343 -18.61 -8.47 -14.04
C HIS A 343 -17.55 -9.53 -13.80
N GLU A 344 -17.85 -10.75 -14.25
CA GLU A 344 -16.85 -11.82 -14.17
C GLU A 344 -15.54 -11.36 -14.78
N PRO A 345 -14.43 -11.45 -14.05
CA PRO A 345 -13.14 -11.11 -14.59
C PRO A 345 -12.82 -12.01 -15.79
N SER A 346 -12.34 -11.44 -16.87
CA SER A 346 -11.93 -12.17 -18.07
C SER A 346 -10.56 -11.70 -18.54
N PRO A 347 -9.77 -12.58 -19.21
CA PRO A 347 -8.57 -12.14 -19.89
C PRO A 347 -8.93 -11.01 -20.85
N LEU A 348 -8.09 -9.98 -20.90
CA LEU A 348 -8.20 -8.96 -21.94
C LEU A 348 -7.66 -9.53 -23.25
N ASP A 349 -8.38 -9.35 -24.33
CA ASP A 349 -7.97 -9.70 -25.68
C ASP A 349 -6.76 -8.86 -26.15
#